data_28f89a29fe5fcf062067c9639addacfb
#
_entry.id   28f89a29fe5fcf062067c9639addacfb
#
_cell.length_a   1.000
_cell.length_b   1.000
_cell.length_c   1.000
_cell.angle_alpha   90.00
_cell.angle_beta   90.00
_cell.angle_gamma   90.00
#
_symmetry.space_group_name_H-M   'P 1'
#
loop_
_entity.id
_entity.type
_entity.pdbx_description
1 polymer ?
#
loop_
_entity_poly.entity_id
_entity_poly.type
_entity_poly.pdbx_seq_one_letter_code
_entity_poly.pdbx_strand_id
1 'polypeptide(L)'
;MNLQNIFKVDAVIALINGIGLLFTTSMFVEMANLNMSDSMLVFGQFMGVTFIWLAILTWRIPSIAVGSINSFAQMWCLAHALWFLIIGFHIMTSQVGGATAYINIIITGIFAILYFMKSRD
;
A
#
# COMPACT_ATOMS: atom_id res chain seq x y z
N MET A 1 -1.83 -1.67 -19.78
CA MET A 1 -2.83 -1.40 -18.73
C MET A 1 -3.01 0.11 -18.65
N ASN A 2 -4.23 0.59 -18.59
CA ASN A 2 -4.53 2.03 -18.47
C ASN A 2 -4.56 2.45 -16.99
N LEU A 3 -4.54 3.78 -16.72
CA LEU A 3 -4.55 4.31 -15.35
C LEU A 3 -5.75 3.82 -14.53
N GLN A 4 -6.94 3.73 -15.12
CA GLN A 4 -8.14 3.26 -14.42
C GLN A 4 -7.95 1.84 -13.85
N ASN A 5 -7.36 0.94 -14.64
CA ASN A 5 -7.09 -0.42 -14.21
C ASN A 5 -5.99 -0.49 -13.15
N ILE A 6 -4.96 0.37 -13.25
CA ILE A 6 -3.90 0.47 -12.25
C ILE A 6 -4.51 0.85 -10.89
N PHE A 7 -5.33 1.90 -10.83
CA PHE A 7 -6.03 2.31 -9.62
C PHE A 7 -6.91 1.19 -9.04
N LYS A 8 -7.63 0.45 -9.89
CA LYS A 8 -8.49 -0.65 -9.42
C LYS A 8 -7.69 -1.82 -8.83
N VAL A 9 -6.60 -2.21 -9.48
CA VAL A 9 -5.74 -3.30 -8.97
C VAL A 9 -5.07 -2.87 -7.67
N ASP A 10 -4.55 -1.66 -7.60
CA ASP A 10 -3.96 -1.08 -6.39
C ASP A 10 -4.97 -1.04 -5.23
N ALA A 11 -6.20 -0.60 -5.50
CA ALA A 11 -7.29 -0.59 -4.52
C ALA A 11 -7.60 -1.99 -3.96
N VAL A 12 -7.60 -3.02 -4.79
CA VAL A 12 -7.82 -4.40 -4.33
C VAL A 12 -6.68 -4.85 -3.42
N ILE A 13 -5.44 -4.54 -3.77
CA ILE A 13 -4.28 -4.88 -2.94
C ILE A 13 -4.30 -4.11 -1.61
N ALA A 14 -4.62 -2.82 -1.63
CA ALA A 14 -4.79 -2.03 -0.42
C ALA A 14 -5.91 -2.58 0.48
N LEU A 15 -7.02 -3.06 -0.12
CA LEU A 15 -8.11 -3.68 0.61
C LEU A 15 -7.67 -4.99 1.29
N ILE A 16 -6.93 -5.84 0.59
CA ILE A 16 -6.38 -7.10 1.15
C ILE A 16 -5.46 -6.78 2.34
N ASN A 17 -4.56 -5.82 2.21
CA ASN A 17 -3.69 -5.37 3.29
C ASN A 17 -4.51 -4.82 4.47
N GLY A 18 -5.52 -4.02 4.21
CA GLY A 18 -6.38 -3.45 5.24
C GLY A 18 -7.17 -4.50 6.01
N ILE A 19 -7.78 -5.45 5.32
CA ILE A 19 -8.51 -6.57 5.93
C ILE A 19 -7.55 -7.44 6.74
N GLY A 20 -6.38 -7.75 6.22
CA GLY A 20 -5.36 -8.54 6.91
C GLY A 20 -4.90 -7.85 8.21
N LEU A 21 -4.59 -6.56 8.16
CA LEU A 21 -4.20 -5.79 9.34
C LEU A 21 -5.32 -5.63 10.36
N LEU A 22 -6.58 -5.52 9.93
CA LEU A 22 -7.71 -5.34 10.84
C LEU A 22 -8.12 -6.65 11.53
N PHE A 23 -8.24 -7.75 10.79
CA PHE A 23 -8.80 -9.01 11.29
C PHE A 23 -7.76 -10.07 11.62
N THR A 24 -6.58 -10.01 11.03
CA THR A 24 -5.47 -10.96 11.25
C THR A 24 -4.18 -10.21 11.58
N THR A 25 -4.24 -9.23 12.45
CA THR A 25 -3.14 -8.32 12.79
C THR A 25 -1.89 -9.07 13.24
N SER A 26 -2.05 -10.05 14.15
CA SER A 26 -0.92 -10.84 14.66
C SER A 26 -0.17 -11.56 13.56
N MET A 27 -0.88 -12.26 12.69
CA MET A 27 -0.26 -12.97 11.57
C MET A 27 0.47 -12.01 10.63
N PHE A 28 -0.14 -10.88 10.31
CA PHE A 28 0.42 -9.88 9.41
C PHE A 28 1.72 -9.27 9.94
N VAL A 29 1.74 -8.96 11.25
CA VAL A 29 2.88 -8.37 11.95
C VAL A 29 4.02 -9.39 12.12
N GLU A 30 3.70 -10.61 12.55
CA GLU A 30 4.67 -11.68 12.73
C GLU A 30 5.33 -12.11 11.42
N MET A 31 4.58 -12.11 10.31
CA MET A 31 5.12 -12.36 8.97
C MET A 31 6.05 -11.25 8.48
N ALA A 32 6.09 -10.09 9.13
CA ALA A 32 7.08 -9.03 8.92
C ALA A 32 8.27 -9.12 9.87
N ASN A 33 8.38 -10.20 10.64
CA ASN A 33 9.39 -10.41 11.70
C ASN A 33 9.33 -9.32 12.79
N LEU A 34 8.15 -8.83 13.11
CA LEU A 34 7.91 -7.89 14.19
C LEU A 34 7.28 -8.61 15.38
N ASN A 35 7.67 -8.19 16.59
CA ASN A 35 7.11 -8.74 17.82
C ASN A 35 5.71 -8.18 18.08
N MET A 36 4.76 -9.07 18.38
CA MET A 36 3.41 -8.66 18.79
C MET A 36 3.39 -8.14 20.22
N SER A 37 2.55 -7.13 20.42
CA SER A 37 2.19 -6.55 21.72
C SER A 37 0.74 -6.03 21.65
N ASP A 38 0.15 -5.73 22.79
CA ASP A 38 -1.19 -5.13 22.84
C ASP A 38 -1.23 -3.78 22.09
N SER A 39 -0.18 -2.97 22.24
CA SER A 39 -0.06 -1.70 21.51
C SER A 39 0.06 -1.92 20.00
N MET A 40 0.81 -2.93 19.58
CA MET A 40 0.95 -3.27 18.17
C MET A 40 -0.38 -3.78 17.58
N LEU A 41 -1.16 -4.53 18.34
CA LEU A 41 -2.49 -4.96 17.94
C LEU A 41 -3.41 -3.77 17.66
N VAL A 42 -3.51 -2.85 18.61
CA VAL A 42 -4.34 -1.65 18.48
C VAL A 42 -3.88 -0.79 17.29
N PHE A 43 -2.58 -0.52 17.20
CA PHE A 43 -2.03 0.26 16.09
C PHE A 43 -2.25 -0.41 14.73
N GLY A 44 -2.06 -1.73 14.64
CA GLY A 44 -2.31 -2.49 13.42
C GLY A 44 -3.78 -2.43 12.98
N GLN A 45 -4.73 -2.45 13.91
CA GLN A 45 -6.16 -2.29 13.60
C GLN A 45 -6.47 -0.89 13.07
N PHE A 46 -5.91 0.17 13.65
CA PHE A 46 -6.03 1.52 13.10
C PHE A 46 -5.46 1.62 11.68
N MET A 47 -4.29 1.04 11.45
CA MET A 47 -3.70 0.98 10.12
C MET A 47 -4.57 0.18 9.15
N GLY A 48 -5.17 -0.91 9.60
CA GLY A 48 -6.09 -1.70 8.79
C GLY A 48 -7.29 -0.89 8.30
N VAL A 49 -7.94 -0.13 9.18
CA VAL A 49 -9.04 0.79 8.82
C VAL A 49 -8.55 1.86 7.83
N THR A 50 -7.36 2.41 8.04
CA THR A 50 -6.77 3.41 7.14
C THR A 50 -6.55 2.83 5.74
N PHE A 51 -6.03 1.62 5.63
CA PHE A 51 -5.85 0.96 4.33
C PHE A 51 -7.17 0.63 3.65
N ILE A 52 -8.21 0.24 4.40
CA ILE A 52 -9.56 0.04 3.83
C ILE A 52 -10.10 1.34 3.27
N TRP A 53 -9.96 2.45 3.99
CA TRP A 53 -10.35 3.78 3.50
C TRP A 53 -9.57 4.17 2.24
N LEU A 54 -8.26 3.99 2.25
CA LEU A 54 -7.42 4.25 1.07
C LEU A 54 -7.84 3.38 -0.13
N ALA A 55 -8.19 2.12 0.11
CA ALA A 55 -8.69 1.23 -0.94
C ALA A 55 -9.97 1.76 -1.57
N ILE A 56 -10.93 2.20 -0.76
CA ILE A 56 -12.20 2.80 -1.24
C ILE A 56 -11.91 4.06 -2.06
N LEU A 57 -11.05 4.95 -1.55
CA LEU A 57 -10.67 6.17 -2.26
C LEU A 57 -9.98 5.84 -3.59
N THR A 58 -8.98 4.98 -3.56
CA THR A 58 -8.23 4.56 -4.75
C THR A 58 -9.15 3.95 -5.82
N TRP A 59 -10.11 3.13 -5.41
CA TRP A 59 -11.11 2.56 -6.31
C TRP A 59 -12.00 3.62 -6.98
N ARG A 60 -12.33 4.68 -6.23
CA ARG A 60 -13.24 5.75 -6.67
C ARG A 60 -12.57 6.80 -7.55
N ILE A 61 -11.27 7.02 -7.44
CA ILE A 61 -10.54 8.06 -8.19
C ILE A 61 -10.85 8.03 -9.69
N PRO A 62 -10.82 6.90 -10.41
CA PRO A 62 -11.11 6.88 -11.84
C PRO A 62 -12.50 7.39 -12.22
N SER A 63 -13.46 7.30 -11.32
CA SER A 63 -14.85 7.73 -11.57
C SER A 63 -15.14 9.17 -11.15
N ILE A 64 -14.44 9.69 -10.14
CA ILE A 64 -14.70 11.02 -9.56
C ILE A 64 -13.71 12.08 -10.04
N ALA A 65 -12.56 11.68 -10.55
CA ALA A 65 -11.47 12.58 -10.93
C ALA A 65 -11.06 12.40 -12.40
N VAL A 66 -12.01 12.19 -13.31
CA VAL A 66 -11.75 11.88 -14.74
C VAL A 66 -10.81 12.92 -15.37
N GLY A 67 -11.04 14.20 -15.15
CA GLY A 67 -10.20 15.28 -15.70
C GLY A 67 -8.87 15.49 -14.99
N SER A 68 -8.64 14.85 -13.85
CA SER A 68 -7.47 15.04 -13.00
C SER A 68 -6.76 13.72 -12.70
N ILE A 69 -7.10 12.64 -13.38
CA ILE A 69 -6.59 11.30 -13.08
C ILE A 69 -5.06 11.23 -13.14
N ASN A 70 -4.43 11.97 -14.04
CA ASN A 70 -2.97 12.02 -14.16
C ASN A 70 -2.33 12.68 -12.93
N SER A 71 -2.94 13.75 -12.39
CA SER A 71 -2.47 14.39 -11.16
C SER A 71 -2.57 13.46 -9.95
N PHE A 72 -3.68 12.73 -9.83
CA PHE A 72 -3.82 11.70 -8.80
C PHE A 72 -2.80 10.58 -8.98
N ALA A 73 -2.54 10.14 -10.21
CA ALA A 73 -1.52 9.12 -10.47
C ALA A 73 -0.12 9.57 -10.04
N GLN A 74 0.23 10.84 -10.22
CA GLN A 74 1.50 11.40 -9.72
C GLN A 74 1.57 11.39 -8.20
N MET A 75 0.48 11.71 -7.52
CA MET A 75 0.41 11.64 -6.05
C MET A 75 0.52 10.19 -5.55
N TRP A 76 -0.14 9.24 -6.22
CA TRP A 76 -0.03 7.80 -5.89
C TRP A 76 1.37 7.26 -6.18
N CYS A 77 2.01 7.70 -7.26
CA CYS A 77 3.41 7.40 -7.52
C CYS A 77 4.29 7.84 -6.34
N LEU A 78 4.13 9.08 -5.87
CA LEU A 78 4.88 9.58 -4.71
C LEU A 78 4.59 8.76 -3.44
N ALA A 79 3.33 8.45 -3.18
CA ALA A 79 2.95 7.65 -2.01
C ALA A 79 3.61 6.26 -2.03
N HIS A 80 3.55 5.56 -3.17
CA HIS A 80 4.21 4.26 -3.31
C HIS A 80 5.73 4.35 -3.24
N ALA A 81 6.34 5.40 -3.78
CA ALA A 81 7.78 5.63 -3.66
C ALA A 81 8.20 5.86 -2.19
N LEU A 82 7.43 6.61 -1.41
CA LEU A 82 7.68 6.81 0.01
C LEU A 82 7.56 5.50 0.80
N TRP A 83 6.54 4.70 0.53
CA TRP A 83 6.40 3.36 1.12
C TRP A 83 7.56 2.45 0.75
N PHE A 84 7.96 2.44 -0.52
CA PHE A 84 9.12 1.66 -0.98
C PHE A 84 10.39 2.04 -0.23
N LEU A 85 10.64 3.35 -0.04
CA LEU A 85 11.83 3.85 0.65
C LEU A 85 11.83 3.47 2.13
N ILE A 86 10.72 3.63 2.85
CA ILE A 86 10.67 3.31 4.28
C ILE A 86 10.74 1.80 4.55
N ILE A 87 10.05 0.99 3.74
CA ILE A 87 10.14 -0.47 3.86
C ILE A 87 11.57 -0.92 3.55
N GLY A 88 12.17 -0.40 2.47
CA GLY A 88 13.54 -0.71 2.09
C GLY A 88 14.56 -0.33 3.17
N PHE A 89 14.40 0.84 3.79
CA PHE A 89 15.24 1.26 4.91
C PHE A 89 15.15 0.27 6.09
N HIS A 90 13.95 -0.14 6.46
CA HIS A 90 13.77 -1.08 7.58
C HIS A 90 14.23 -2.50 7.26
N ILE A 91 14.14 -2.95 6.01
CA ILE A 91 14.74 -4.22 5.57
C ILE A 91 16.26 -4.14 5.65
N MET A 92 16.87 -3.07 5.13
CA MET A 92 18.33 -2.88 5.15
C MET A 92 18.91 -2.77 6.55
N THR A 93 18.16 -2.21 7.48
CA THR A 93 18.55 -2.09 8.89
C THR A 93 18.11 -3.28 9.75
N SER A 94 17.58 -4.33 9.14
CA SER A 94 17.12 -5.56 9.78
C SER A 94 16.02 -5.35 10.84
N GLN A 95 15.22 -4.28 10.71
CA GLN A 95 14.10 -4.00 11.63
C GLN A 95 12.84 -4.78 11.22
N VAL A 96 12.65 -5.03 9.93
CA VAL A 96 11.57 -5.85 9.38
C VAL A 96 12.11 -6.82 8.34
N GLY A 97 11.36 -7.86 8.05
CA GLY A 97 11.71 -8.87 7.06
C GLY A 97 10.52 -9.79 6.78
N GLY A 98 10.79 -11.00 6.30
CA GLY A 98 9.77 -11.98 6.04
C GLY A 98 8.83 -11.64 4.89
N ALA A 99 7.78 -12.44 4.73
CA ALA A 99 6.90 -12.39 3.57
C ALA A 99 6.17 -11.04 3.45
N THR A 100 5.62 -10.51 4.54
CA THR A 100 4.90 -9.24 4.53
C THR A 100 5.76 -8.10 4.02
N ALA A 101 6.99 -7.96 4.52
CA ALA A 101 7.89 -6.88 4.12
C ALA A 101 8.32 -7.01 2.66
N TYR A 102 8.75 -8.19 2.23
CA TYR A 102 9.23 -8.41 0.86
C TYR A 102 8.14 -8.30 -0.19
N ILE A 103 6.94 -8.81 0.08
CA ILE A 103 5.80 -8.67 -0.82
C ILE A 103 5.42 -7.20 -0.96
N ASN A 104 5.34 -6.46 0.14
CA ASN A 104 4.95 -5.05 0.09
C ASN A 104 5.99 -4.15 -0.57
N ILE A 105 7.30 -4.38 -0.40
CA ILE A 105 8.31 -3.58 -1.09
C ILE A 105 8.26 -3.81 -2.62
N ILE A 106 8.04 -5.04 -3.07
CA ILE A 106 7.89 -5.35 -4.48
C ILE A 106 6.65 -4.66 -5.06
N ILE A 107 5.52 -4.77 -4.38
CA ILE A 107 4.25 -4.17 -4.80
C ILE A 107 4.39 -2.65 -4.89
N THR A 108 4.91 -1.99 -3.86
CA THR A 108 5.07 -0.53 -3.86
C THR A 108 6.02 -0.06 -4.95
N GLY A 109 7.11 -0.78 -5.21
CA GLY A 109 8.02 -0.49 -6.30
C GLY A 109 7.36 -0.59 -7.68
N ILE A 110 6.60 -1.66 -7.92
CA ILE A 110 5.87 -1.86 -9.17
C ILE A 110 4.84 -0.73 -9.38
N PHE A 111 4.03 -0.41 -8.37
CA PHE A 111 3.03 0.65 -8.51
C PHE A 111 3.65 2.03 -8.67
N ALA A 112 4.75 2.35 -7.99
CA ALA A 112 5.47 3.60 -8.20
C ALA A 112 5.88 3.76 -9.68
N ILE A 113 6.43 2.70 -10.29
CA ILE A 113 6.82 2.70 -11.70
C ILE A 113 5.61 2.82 -12.63
N LEU A 114 4.55 2.04 -12.39
CA LEU A 114 3.35 2.05 -13.23
C LEU A 114 2.66 3.41 -13.22
N TYR A 115 2.47 4.00 -12.04
CA TYR A 115 1.90 5.34 -11.92
C TYR A 115 2.79 6.41 -12.55
N PHE A 116 4.11 6.33 -12.37
CA PHE A 116 5.05 7.25 -12.99
C PHE A 116 4.96 7.22 -14.50
N MET A 117 4.97 6.04 -15.09
CA MET A 117 4.92 5.88 -16.54
C MET A 117 3.58 6.35 -17.11
N LYS A 118 2.48 5.92 -16.50
CA LYS A 118 1.14 6.15 -17.02
C LYS A 118 0.55 7.54 -16.71
N SER A 119 1.08 8.25 -15.75
CA SER A 119 0.69 9.64 -15.48
C SER A 119 1.23 10.65 -16.49
N ARG A 120 2.11 10.20 -17.38
CA ARG A 120 2.73 11.03 -18.43
C ARG A 120 2.14 10.78 -19.82
N ASP A 121 1.38 9.69 -19.97
CA ASP A 121 0.64 9.39 -21.19
C ASP A 121 -0.65 10.24 -21.24
#